data_7d0237a820a401728f25c34629fb0cdc
#
_entry.id   7d0237a820a401728f25c34629fb0cdc
#
_cell.length_a   1.000
_cell.length_b   1.000
_cell.length_c   1.000
_cell.angle_alpha   90.00
_cell.angle_beta   90.00
_cell.angle_gamma   90.00
#
_symmetry.space_group_name_H-M   'P 1'
#
loop_
_entity.id
_entity.type
_entity.pdbx_description
1 polymer ?
#
loop_
_entity_poly.entity_id
_entity_poly.type
_entity_poly.pdbx_seq_one_letter_code
_entity_poly.pdbx_strand_id
1 'polypeptide(L)'
;DIADYMGQIKAQASSLCLTKGICLQLETGANLGTLKADKLLLERAIMNVISNALDHSPPQGTIYVTVQKTDCFLHISITDEGGGFTPEALHHAQEQFFMGDKSRTSNMHFGMGLYITSSIIKQHGGQLVLSNSKKTGGAQVIIKIPY
;
A
#
# COMPACT_ATOMS: atom_id res chain seq x y z
N ASP A 1 -8.40 -0.67 -17.49
CA ASP A 1 -9.46 -0.62 -16.48
C ASP A 1 -8.90 -0.90 -15.09
N ILE A 2 -9.29 -0.10 -14.10
CA ILE A 2 -8.77 -0.20 -12.73
C ILE A 2 -9.36 -1.40 -12.00
N ALA A 3 -10.64 -1.68 -12.17
CA ALA A 3 -11.30 -2.78 -11.47
C ALA A 3 -10.72 -4.14 -11.88
N ASP A 4 -10.53 -4.35 -13.18
CA ASP A 4 -9.91 -5.58 -13.71
C ASP A 4 -8.48 -5.74 -13.21
N TYR A 5 -7.73 -4.64 -13.24
CA TYR A 5 -6.35 -4.62 -12.78
C TYR A 5 -6.24 -4.99 -11.29
N MET A 6 -7.07 -4.41 -10.45
CA MET A 6 -7.08 -4.73 -9.03
C MET A 6 -7.55 -6.17 -8.75
N GLY A 7 -8.44 -6.70 -9.58
CA GLY A 7 -8.83 -8.11 -9.53
C GLY A 7 -7.66 -9.05 -9.80
N GLN A 8 -6.79 -8.73 -10.75
CA GLN A 8 -5.57 -9.50 -11.04
C GLN A 8 -4.58 -9.43 -9.86
N ILE A 9 -4.39 -8.24 -9.29
CA ILE A 9 -3.54 -8.07 -8.09
C ILE A 9 -4.09 -8.87 -6.92
N LYS A 10 -5.40 -8.84 -6.70
CA LYS A 10 -6.04 -9.65 -5.65
C LYS A 10 -5.75 -11.13 -5.82
N ALA A 11 -5.89 -11.66 -7.01
CA ALA A 11 -5.63 -13.07 -7.28
C ALA A 11 -4.19 -13.46 -6.94
N GLN A 12 -3.23 -12.65 -7.36
CA GLN A 12 -1.82 -12.86 -7.09
C GLN A 12 -1.50 -12.74 -5.59
N ALA A 13 -1.97 -11.69 -4.95
CA ALA A 13 -1.73 -11.45 -3.53
C ALA A 13 -2.41 -12.47 -2.63
N SER A 14 -3.61 -12.93 -2.98
CA SER A 14 -4.33 -13.96 -2.22
C SER A 14 -3.54 -15.25 -2.10
N SER A 15 -2.83 -15.65 -3.14
CA SER A 15 -1.96 -16.82 -3.12
C SER A 15 -0.85 -16.70 -2.07
N LEU A 16 -0.23 -15.53 -1.96
CA LEU A 16 0.79 -15.25 -0.95
C LEU A 16 0.19 -15.23 0.46
N CYS A 17 -0.96 -14.60 0.62
CA CYS A 17 -1.64 -14.51 1.92
C CYS A 17 -2.05 -15.89 2.45
N LEU A 18 -2.54 -16.75 1.59
CA LEU A 18 -2.94 -18.12 1.96
C LEU A 18 -1.79 -18.94 2.53
N THR A 19 -0.57 -18.77 2.03
CA THR A 19 0.61 -19.50 2.55
C THR A 19 0.89 -19.17 4.02
N LYS A 20 0.44 -18.00 4.50
CA LYS A 20 0.58 -17.54 5.88
C LYS A 20 -0.74 -17.59 6.67
N GLY A 21 -1.78 -18.17 6.11
CA GLY A 21 -3.09 -18.27 6.76
C GLY A 21 -3.80 -16.93 6.91
N ILE A 22 -3.50 -15.96 6.04
CA ILE A 22 -4.07 -14.61 6.09
C ILE A 22 -5.07 -14.45 4.95
N CYS A 23 -6.20 -13.80 5.25
CA CYS A 23 -7.23 -13.49 4.27
C CYS A 23 -6.96 -12.11 3.66
N LEU A 24 -7.14 -11.97 2.34
CA LEU A 24 -7.11 -10.69 1.68
C LEU A 24 -8.50 -10.36 1.13
N GLN A 25 -9.04 -9.24 1.59
CA GLN A 25 -10.33 -8.71 1.13
C GLN A 25 -10.10 -7.50 0.23
N LEU A 26 -10.73 -7.48 -0.93
CA LEU A 26 -10.72 -6.35 -1.85
C LEU A 26 -12.12 -5.78 -1.98
N GLU A 27 -12.24 -4.49 -1.72
CA GLU A 27 -13.44 -3.71 -1.95
C GLU A 27 -13.15 -2.60 -2.94
N THR A 28 -13.92 -2.53 -4.02
CA THR A 28 -13.76 -1.51 -5.05
C THR A 28 -14.98 -0.63 -5.11
N GLY A 29 -14.74 0.68 -5.14
CA GLY A 29 -15.80 1.65 -5.39
C GLY A 29 -16.37 1.52 -6.81
N ALA A 30 -17.51 2.17 -7.02
CA ALA A 30 -18.13 2.21 -8.34
C ALA A 30 -17.41 3.18 -9.29
N ASN A 31 -17.47 2.90 -10.58
CA ASN A 31 -17.02 3.83 -11.63
C ASN A 31 -15.56 4.26 -11.53
N LEU A 32 -14.68 3.34 -11.19
CA LEU A 32 -13.24 3.63 -11.10
C LEU A 32 -12.65 4.09 -12.44
N GLY A 33 -13.13 3.57 -13.54
CA GLY A 33 -12.69 3.95 -14.89
C GLY A 33 -11.31 3.40 -15.24
N THR A 34 -10.57 4.21 -16.00
CA THR A 34 -9.22 3.87 -16.46
C THR A 34 -8.20 4.87 -15.94
N LEU A 35 -7.00 4.40 -15.67
CA LEU A 35 -5.88 5.21 -15.26
C LEU A 35 -4.72 5.00 -16.24
N LYS A 36 -4.03 6.08 -16.58
CA LYS A 36 -2.80 5.99 -17.35
C LYS A 36 -1.61 5.86 -16.39
N ALA A 37 -1.03 4.67 -16.35
CA ALA A 37 0.07 4.37 -15.44
C ALA A 37 0.97 3.28 -16.02
N ASP A 38 2.19 3.19 -15.54
CA ASP A 38 3.04 2.04 -15.79
C ASP A 38 2.52 0.85 -14.96
N LYS A 39 1.93 -0.10 -15.67
CA LYS A 39 1.25 -1.24 -15.07
C LYS A 39 2.17 -2.08 -14.19
N LEU A 40 3.40 -2.33 -14.65
CA LEU A 40 4.35 -3.19 -13.93
C LEU A 40 4.91 -2.50 -12.70
N LEU A 41 5.24 -1.21 -12.83
CA LEU A 41 5.72 -0.45 -11.68
C LEU A 41 4.64 -0.28 -10.62
N LEU A 42 3.41 0.00 -11.04
CA LEU A 42 2.30 0.14 -10.10
C LEU A 42 1.98 -1.19 -9.41
N GLU A 43 2.01 -2.32 -10.12
CA GLU A 43 1.87 -3.65 -9.54
C GLU A 43 2.94 -3.90 -8.47
N ARG A 44 4.20 -3.60 -8.80
CA ARG A 44 5.32 -3.72 -7.85
C ARG A 44 5.09 -2.89 -6.60
N ALA A 45 4.64 -1.64 -6.75
CA ALA A 45 4.34 -0.75 -5.63
C ALA A 45 3.25 -1.33 -4.72
N ILE A 46 2.14 -1.76 -5.29
CA ILE A 46 1.01 -2.33 -4.54
C ILE A 46 1.42 -3.63 -3.86
N MET A 47 2.10 -4.52 -4.56
CA MET A 47 2.55 -5.80 -4.00
C MET A 47 3.57 -5.61 -2.87
N ASN A 48 4.44 -4.61 -2.94
CA ASN A 48 5.35 -4.26 -1.86
C ASN A 48 4.59 -3.85 -0.59
N VAL A 49 3.53 -3.06 -0.73
CA VAL A 49 2.70 -2.65 0.41
C VAL A 49 1.95 -3.85 0.99
N ILE A 50 1.38 -4.70 0.14
CA ILE A 50 0.69 -5.92 0.59
C ILE A 50 1.66 -6.87 1.30
N SER A 51 2.86 -7.05 0.76
CA SER A 51 3.90 -7.87 1.39
C SER A 51 4.29 -7.34 2.77
N ASN A 52 4.43 -6.03 2.91
CA ASN A 52 4.70 -5.41 4.20
C ASN A 52 3.55 -5.62 5.19
N ALA A 53 2.30 -5.46 4.75
CA ALA A 53 1.12 -5.74 5.56
C ALA A 53 1.08 -7.21 6.00
N LEU A 54 1.43 -8.12 5.09
CA LEU A 54 1.48 -9.55 5.36
C LEU A 54 2.51 -9.91 6.45
N ASP A 55 3.68 -9.27 6.41
CA ASP A 55 4.74 -9.50 7.40
C ASP A 55 4.35 -9.05 8.81
N HIS A 56 3.48 -8.05 8.92
CA HIS A 56 3.02 -7.49 10.19
C HIS A 56 1.66 -8.01 10.66
N SER A 57 0.96 -8.75 9.83
CA SER A 57 -0.36 -9.29 10.18
C SER A 57 -0.25 -10.44 11.18
N PRO A 58 -1.19 -10.52 12.15
CA PRO A 58 -1.24 -11.65 13.06
C PRO A 58 -1.70 -12.91 12.33
N PRO A 59 -1.40 -14.11 12.87
CA PRO A 59 -1.92 -15.35 12.32
C PRO A 59 -3.44 -15.31 12.18
N GLN A 60 -3.96 -15.77 11.05
CA GLN A 60 -5.39 -15.77 10.73
C GLN A 60 -6.02 -14.37 10.64
N GLY A 61 -5.19 -13.35 10.52
CA GLY A 61 -5.64 -11.97 10.31
C GLY A 61 -6.17 -11.72 8.90
N THR A 62 -6.60 -10.50 8.68
CA THR A 62 -7.12 -10.03 7.39
C THR A 62 -6.38 -8.78 6.93
N ILE A 63 -6.07 -8.72 5.64
CA ILE A 63 -5.60 -7.52 4.97
C ILE A 63 -6.77 -6.96 4.16
N TYR A 64 -7.11 -5.70 4.40
CA TYR A 64 -8.18 -4.99 3.71
C TYR A 64 -7.58 -4.09 2.64
N VAL A 65 -7.99 -4.29 1.40
CA VAL A 65 -7.63 -3.44 0.27
C VAL A 65 -8.90 -2.74 -0.20
N THR A 66 -8.91 -1.42 -0.13
CA THR A 66 -10.03 -0.62 -0.66
C THR A 66 -9.55 0.28 -1.77
N VAL A 67 -10.35 0.38 -2.83
CA VAL A 67 -10.02 1.20 -3.99
C VAL A 67 -11.17 2.17 -4.24
N GLN A 68 -10.88 3.45 -4.18
CA GLN A 68 -11.88 4.50 -4.32
C GLN A 68 -11.39 5.58 -5.27
N LYS A 69 -12.33 6.16 -6.00
CA LYS A 69 -12.08 7.31 -6.85
C LYS A 69 -12.60 8.57 -6.17
N THR A 70 -11.76 9.57 -6.10
CA THR A 70 -12.18 10.95 -5.85
C THR A 70 -12.10 11.75 -7.15
N ASP A 71 -12.48 13.02 -7.13
CA ASP A 71 -12.49 13.84 -8.36
C ASP A 71 -11.12 13.89 -9.05
N CYS A 72 -10.05 13.90 -8.28
CA CYS A 72 -8.70 14.09 -8.79
C CYS A 72 -7.80 12.86 -8.65
N PHE A 73 -8.13 11.93 -7.77
CA PHE A 73 -7.21 10.86 -7.40
C PHE A 73 -7.88 9.50 -7.33
N LEU A 74 -7.13 8.48 -7.72
CA LEU A 74 -7.37 7.10 -7.31
C LEU A 74 -6.70 6.88 -5.94
N HIS A 75 -7.46 6.39 -4.98
CA HIS A 75 -6.98 6.01 -3.66
C HIS A 75 -6.99 4.49 -3.54
N ILE A 76 -5.84 3.89 -3.28
CA ILE A 76 -5.71 2.48 -2.95
C ILE A 76 -5.23 2.41 -1.50
N SER A 77 -6.08 1.94 -0.60
CA SER A 77 -5.77 1.81 0.82
C SER A 77 -5.55 0.36 1.17
N ILE A 78 -4.46 0.07 1.85
CA ILE A 78 -4.10 -1.27 2.31
C ILE A 78 -3.93 -1.20 3.82
N THR A 79 -4.75 -1.96 4.55
CA THR A 79 -4.83 -1.93 6.01
C THR A 79 -4.66 -3.33 6.57
N ASP A 80 -3.78 -3.48 7.55
CA ASP A 80 -3.61 -4.74 8.27
C ASP A 80 -4.21 -4.69 9.68
N GLU A 81 -4.16 -5.82 10.36
CA GLU A 81 -4.62 -5.98 11.75
C GLU A 81 -3.44 -6.16 12.72
N GLY A 82 -2.25 -5.74 12.33
CA GLY A 82 -1.05 -5.82 13.16
C GLY A 82 -0.96 -4.74 14.23
N GLY A 83 0.23 -4.53 14.73
CA GLY A 83 0.48 -3.54 15.80
C GLY A 83 0.50 -2.08 15.34
N GLY A 84 0.47 -1.84 14.05
CA GLY A 84 0.56 -0.49 13.47
C GLY A 84 1.98 0.06 13.45
N PHE A 85 2.12 1.25 12.90
CA PHE A 85 3.38 1.99 12.92
C PHE A 85 3.57 2.69 14.27
N THR A 86 4.79 2.70 14.78
CA THR A 86 5.15 3.56 15.92
C THR A 86 5.20 5.03 15.48
N PRO A 87 5.03 5.99 16.42
CA PRO A 87 5.21 7.41 16.07
C PRO A 87 6.57 7.72 15.45
N GLU A 88 7.62 7.08 15.93
CA GLU A 88 8.98 7.22 15.37
C GLU A 88 9.03 6.70 13.93
N ALA A 89 8.41 5.55 13.67
CA ALA A 89 8.34 4.98 12.35
C ALA A 89 7.60 5.88 11.35
N LEU A 90 6.48 6.47 11.76
CA LEU A 90 5.74 7.42 10.93
C LEU A 90 6.56 8.68 10.64
N HIS A 91 7.27 9.20 11.61
CA HIS A 91 8.14 10.37 11.44
C HIS A 91 9.30 10.08 10.50
N HIS A 92 9.97 8.95 10.69
CA HIS A 92 11.06 8.49 9.82
C HIS A 92 10.61 8.30 8.36
N ALA A 93 9.45 7.72 8.17
CA ALA A 93 8.89 7.54 6.84
C ALA A 93 8.64 8.88 6.15
N GLN A 94 8.09 9.85 6.85
CA GLN A 94 7.89 11.19 6.31
C GLN A 94 9.19 11.83 5.87
N GLU A 95 10.21 11.81 6.70
CA GLU A 95 11.53 12.35 6.37
C GLU A 95 12.15 11.65 5.17
N GLN A 96 12.13 10.31 5.19
CA GLN A 96 12.72 9.51 4.14
C GLN A 96 12.03 9.71 2.79
N PHE A 97 10.70 9.77 2.78
CA PHE A 97 9.94 9.98 1.56
C PHE A 97 10.08 11.41 1.04
N PHE A 98 10.27 12.37 1.92
CA PHE A 98 10.48 13.76 1.55
C PHE A 98 11.91 13.99 1.04
N MET A 99 12.93 13.45 1.72
CA MET A 99 14.34 13.69 1.42
C MET A 99 14.90 12.75 0.34
N GLY A 100 14.18 11.73 -0.05
CA GLY A 100 14.63 10.78 -1.06
C GLY A 100 15.81 9.95 -0.60
N ASP A 101 16.86 9.86 -1.43
CA ASP A 101 18.00 8.97 -1.21
C ASP A 101 18.84 9.28 0.02
N LYS A 102 18.75 10.48 0.57
CA LYS A 102 19.58 10.91 1.69
C LYS A 102 19.32 10.13 2.97
N SER A 103 18.14 9.54 3.11
CA SER A 103 17.74 8.81 4.32
C SER A 103 17.87 7.31 4.17
N ARG A 104 18.43 6.84 3.09
CA ARG A 104 18.48 5.43 2.72
C ARG A 104 19.11 4.52 3.76
N THR A 105 20.14 5.01 4.43
CA THR A 105 20.91 4.24 5.40
C THR A 105 20.28 4.17 6.78
N SER A 106 19.34 5.05 7.10
CA SER A 106 18.74 5.11 8.44
C SER A 106 17.49 4.27 8.60
N ASN A 107 17.07 3.55 7.55
CA ASN A 107 15.82 2.92 7.56
C ASN A 107 15.73 1.46 7.71
N MET A 108 15.79 0.99 8.92
CA MET A 108 15.74 -0.43 9.21
C MET A 108 14.31 -0.98 9.36
N HIS A 109 13.32 -0.14 9.67
CA HIS A 109 12.01 -0.61 10.11
C HIS A 109 11.00 -0.78 8.98
N PHE A 110 11.16 0.00 7.90
CA PHE A 110 10.25 -0.05 6.75
C PHE A 110 10.75 -0.94 5.65
N GLY A 111 12.02 -1.32 5.70
CA GLY A 111 12.66 -1.99 4.59
C GLY A 111 12.72 -1.13 3.32
N MET A 112 13.28 -1.70 2.29
CA MET A 112 13.41 -1.04 0.99
C MET A 112 12.08 -0.96 0.24
N GLY A 113 11.11 -1.80 0.61
CA GLY A 113 9.83 -1.90 -0.10
C GLY A 113 9.02 -0.61 -0.10
N LEU A 114 8.84 0.03 1.08
CA LEU A 114 8.07 1.27 1.17
C LEU A 114 8.80 2.46 0.53
N TYR A 115 10.12 2.50 0.61
CA TYR A 115 10.92 3.50 -0.09
C TYR A 115 10.77 3.38 -1.61
N ILE A 116 10.90 2.17 -2.14
CA ILE A 116 10.71 1.89 -3.56
C ILE A 116 9.28 2.24 -3.99
N THR A 117 8.29 1.85 -3.19
CA THR A 117 6.90 2.21 -3.43
C THR A 117 6.73 3.73 -3.51
N SER A 118 7.25 4.47 -2.55
CA SER A 118 7.20 5.94 -2.57
C SER A 118 7.81 6.52 -3.85
N SER A 119 8.94 6.02 -4.28
CA SER A 119 9.59 6.45 -5.52
C SER A 119 8.74 6.19 -6.75
N ILE A 120 8.15 5.00 -6.85
CA ILE A 120 7.26 4.64 -7.96
C ILE A 120 6.04 5.56 -8.00
N ILE A 121 5.41 5.77 -6.85
CA ILE A 121 4.20 6.59 -6.76
C ILE A 121 4.51 8.05 -7.10
N LYS A 122 5.66 8.58 -6.67
CA LYS A 122 6.11 9.91 -7.06
C LYS A 122 6.33 10.04 -8.57
N GLN A 123 6.88 9.03 -9.22
CA GLN A 123 7.02 9.01 -10.68
C GLN A 123 5.67 9.09 -11.41
N HIS A 124 4.60 8.64 -10.77
CA HIS A 124 3.24 8.75 -11.28
C HIS A 124 2.54 10.06 -10.87
N GLY A 125 3.27 11.00 -10.30
CA GLY A 125 2.70 12.26 -9.79
C GLY A 125 1.87 12.09 -8.52
N GLY A 126 1.96 10.94 -7.89
CA GLY A 126 1.16 10.58 -6.73
C GLY A 126 1.87 10.76 -5.39
N GLN A 127 1.22 10.28 -4.36
CA GLN A 127 1.68 10.38 -2.98
C GLN A 127 1.41 9.10 -2.22
N LEU A 128 2.34 8.71 -1.36
CA LEU A 128 2.19 7.62 -0.40
C LEU A 128 1.95 8.20 0.99
N VAL A 129 0.90 7.74 1.66
CA VAL A 129 0.53 8.21 3.01
C VAL A 129 0.50 7.01 3.96
N LEU A 130 1.25 7.10 5.05
CA LEU A 130 1.27 6.10 6.11
C LEU A 130 0.52 6.62 7.33
N SER A 131 -0.29 5.75 7.92
CA SER A 131 -1.02 6.05 9.15
C SER A 131 -1.37 4.74 9.87
N ASN A 132 -2.04 4.86 11.00
CA ASN A 132 -2.64 3.72 11.68
C ASN A 132 -4.14 3.79 11.54
N SER A 133 -4.75 2.63 11.29
CA SER A 133 -6.20 2.52 11.18
C SER A 133 -6.85 2.64 12.56
N LYS A 134 -7.82 3.53 12.70
CA LYS A 134 -8.63 3.63 13.90
C LYS A 134 -9.55 2.41 14.08
N LYS A 135 -9.87 1.75 12.99
CA LYS A 135 -10.80 0.61 12.97
C LYS A 135 -10.14 -0.69 13.41
N THR A 136 -8.92 -0.95 12.92
CA THR A 136 -8.18 -2.19 13.22
C THR A 136 -7.06 -2.01 14.23
N GLY A 137 -6.57 -0.80 14.42
CA GLY A 137 -5.34 -0.52 15.16
C GLY A 137 -4.06 -0.84 14.39
N GLY A 138 -4.16 -1.48 13.26
CA GLY A 138 -3.02 -1.85 12.42
C GLY A 138 -2.55 -0.73 11.50
N ALA A 139 -1.50 -1.02 10.73
CA ALA A 139 -0.95 -0.08 9.77
C ALA A 139 -1.90 0.14 8.59
N GLN A 140 -1.97 1.36 8.12
CA GLN A 140 -2.69 1.74 6.92
C GLN A 140 -1.78 2.50 5.98
N VAL A 141 -1.65 2.02 4.76
CA VAL A 141 -0.89 2.68 3.69
C VAL A 141 -1.85 3.08 2.58
N ILE A 142 -1.86 4.34 2.24
CA ILE A 142 -2.71 4.87 1.17
C ILE A 142 -1.83 5.33 0.01
N ILE A 143 -2.06 4.73 -1.15
CA ILE A 143 -1.47 5.14 -2.42
C ILE A 143 -2.47 6.07 -3.11
N LYS A 144 -2.04 7.30 -3.40
CA LYS A 144 -2.84 8.30 -4.12
C LYS A 144 -2.19 8.55 -5.47
N ILE A 145 -2.92 8.33 -6.54
CA ILE A 145 -2.44 8.56 -7.91
C ILE A 145 -3.41 9.48 -8.63
N PRO A 146 -2.94 10.57 -9.26
CA PRO A 146 -3.81 11.45 -10.04
C PRO A 146 -4.31 10.75 -11.30
N TYR A 147 -5.53 11.08 -11.73
CA TYR A 147 -6.12 10.60 -12.99
C TYR A 147 -5.51 11.28 -14.20
#